data_bcdcaaff1e4259c6a582917f24e86195
#
_entry.id   bcdcaaff1e4259c6a582917f24e86195
#
_cell.length_a   1.000
_cell.length_b   1.000
_cell.length_c   1.000
_cell.angle_alpha   90.00
_cell.angle_beta   90.00
_cell.angle_gamma   90.00
#
_symmetry.space_group_name_H-M   'P 1'
#
loop_
_entity.id
_entity.type
_entity.pdbx_description
1 polymer ?
#
loop_
_entity_poly.entity_id
_entity_poly.type
_entity_poly.pdbx_seq_one_letter_code
_entity_poly.pdbx_strand_id
1 'polypeptide(L)'
;MPTLTFIRHAESELNRENRVAGSTDCNVTPEGSEAAKKALPEDKKNFDAIYRSPLKRTAQTLEALIPGATAIVDNRLTEMNFGEWEGRIVDTIDPNELNLFRQGKYTPRGGETAQHLEARLCDFIDDMFRTYRGNEKILVVTHGGVIRAIKQIFGFPDSCGISDNLGTLTITDADYERYKNR
;
A
#
# COMPACT_ATOMS: atom_id res chain seq x y z
N MET A 1 -14.37 17.00 4.59
CA MET A 1 -13.00 16.54 4.86
C MET A 1 -12.67 15.41 3.91
N PRO A 2 -11.39 15.26 3.51
CA PRO A 2 -11.01 14.32 2.45
C PRO A 2 -11.24 12.86 2.86
N THR A 3 -11.35 12.01 1.83
CA THR A 3 -11.40 10.55 1.99
C THR A 3 -10.24 9.95 1.21
N LEU A 4 -9.36 9.21 1.89
CA LEU A 4 -8.22 8.53 1.29
C LEU A 4 -8.58 7.07 1.02
N THR A 5 -8.61 6.66 -0.24
CA THR A 5 -8.78 5.25 -0.63
C THR A 5 -7.44 4.67 -1.06
N PHE A 6 -6.85 3.85 -0.22
CA PHE A 6 -5.65 3.08 -0.54
C PHE A 6 -6.04 1.81 -1.29
N ILE A 7 -5.33 1.50 -2.35
CA ILE A 7 -5.48 0.25 -3.10
C ILE A 7 -4.12 -0.43 -3.25
N ARG A 8 -4.06 -1.73 -2.97
CA ARG A 8 -2.87 -2.53 -3.23
C ARG A 8 -2.71 -2.75 -4.74
N HIS A 9 -1.48 -2.67 -5.23
CA HIS A 9 -1.17 -2.98 -6.62
C HIS A 9 -1.71 -4.37 -7.04
N ALA A 10 -1.96 -4.55 -8.32
CA ALA A 10 -2.37 -5.81 -8.93
C ALA A 10 -1.29 -6.89 -8.78
N GLU A 11 -1.62 -8.14 -9.02
CA GLU A 11 -0.67 -9.25 -8.97
C GLU A 11 0.57 -8.93 -9.79
N SER A 12 1.76 -9.07 -9.18
CA SER A 12 3.05 -8.92 -9.82
C SER A 12 3.74 -10.26 -10.04
N GLU A 13 4.78 -10.29 -10.88
CA GLU A 13 5.61 -11.46 -11.15
C GLU A 13 6.09 -12.12 -9.85
N LEU A 14 6.62 -11.31 -8.91
CA LEU A 14 7.09 -11.83 -7.62
C LEU A 14 5.96 -12.35 -6.73
N ASN A 15 4.76 -11.75 -6.79
CA ASN A 15 3.60 -12.32 -6.08
C ASN A 15 3.23 -13.70 -6.61
N ARG A 16 3.18 -13.87 -7.94
CA ARG A 16 2.89 -15.15 -8.60
C ARG A 16 3.89 -16.24 -8.21
N GLU A 17 5.16 -15.87 -8.06
CA GLU A 17 6.22 -16.78 -7.65
C GLU A 17 6.30 -17.01 -6.14
N ASN A 18 5.38 -16.46 -5.35
CA ASN A 18 5.41 -16.48 -3.87
C ASN A 18 6.74 -15.96 -3.31
N ARG A 19 7.26 -14.87 -3.90
CA ARG A 19 8.51 -14.20 -3.46
C ARG A 19 8.23 -12.89 -2.78
N VAL A 20 9.10 -12.55 -1.85
CA VAL A 20 9.12 -11.23 -1.20
C VAL A 20 9.54 -10.18 -2.21
N ALA A 21 8.65 -9.26 -2.55
CA ALA A 21 8.95 -8.19 -3.50
C ALA A 21 9.65 -6.99 -2.84
N GLY A 22 9.09 -6.51 -1.73
CA GLY A 22 9.62 -5.35 -1.02
C GLY A 22 9.80 -4.13 -1.92
N SER A 23 10.95 -3.48 -1.79
CA SER A 23 11.37 -2.33 -2.61
C SER A 23 11.87 -2.72 -4.00
N THR A 24 12.11 -4.02 -4.26
CA THR A 24 12.50 -4.53 -5.57
C THR A 24 11.43 -4.24 -6.62
N ASP A 25 11.85 -3.72 -7.76
CA ASP A 25 10.93 -3.39 -8.85
C ASP A 25 10.62 -4.63 -9.69
N CYS A 26 9.35 -4.81 -10.01
CA CYS A 26 8.84 -5.92 -10.83
C CYS A 26 7.58 -5.47 -11.57
N ASN A 27 7.21 -6.21 -12.62
CA ASN A 27 6.01 -5.90 -13.40
C ASN A 27 4.76 -6.54 -12.80
N VAL A 28 3.61 -5.95 -13.13
CA VAL A 28 2.30 -6.57 -12.97
C VAL A 28 2.17 -7.70 -14.00
N THR A 29 1.54 -8.80 -13.60
CA THR A 29 1.27 -9.91 -14.51
C THR A 29 0.14 -9.54 -15.49
N PRO A 30 0.06 -10.14 -16.69
CA PRO A 30 -1.06 -9.92 -17.60
C PRO A 30 -2.42 -10.12 -16.93
N GLU A 31 -2.57 -11.17 -16.12
CA GLU A 31 -3.80 -11.49 -15.39
C GLU A 31 -4.08 -10.47 -14.28
N GLY A 32 -3.04 -10.00 -13.59
CA GLY A 32 -3.14 -8.91 -12.62
C GLY A 32 -3.63 -7.62 -13.28
N SER A 33 -3.13 -7.30 -14.47
CA SER A 33 -3.58 -6.14 -15.26
C SER A 33 -5.06 -6.28 -15.66
N GLU A 34 -5.49 -7.44 -16.13
CA GLU A 34 -6.90 -7.69 -16.48
C GLU A 34 -7.82 -7.62 -15.26
N ALA A 35 -7.38 -8.10 -14.10
CA ALA A 35 -8.11 -7.97 -12.85
C ALA A 35 -8.24 -6.50 -12.42
N ALA A 36 -7.17 -5.71 -12.58
CA ALA A 36 -7.17 -4.29 -12.24
C ALA A 36 -8.21 -3.48 -13.05
N LYS A 37 -8.39 -3.76 -14.34
CA LYS A 37 -9.41 -3.09 -15.18
C LYS A 37 -10.82 -3.18 -14.60
N LYS A 38 -11.10 -4.22 -13.82
CA LYS A 38 -12.42 -4.54 -13.25
C LYS A 38 -12.52 -4.23 -11.75
N ALA A 39 -11.42 -3.85 -11.11
CA ALA A 39 -11.36 -3.73 -9.65
C ALA A 39 -12.15 -2.55 -9.09
N LEU A 40 -12.33 -1.49 -9.87
CA LEU A 40 -13.15 -0.34 -9.50
C LEU A 40 -14.32 -0.18 -10.48
N PRO A 41 -15.57 -0.10 -9.99
CA PRO A 41 -16.71 0.28 -10.79
C PRO A 41 -16.51 1.67 -11.44
N GLU A 42 -17.07 1.90 -12.64
CA GLU A 42 -16.89 3.15 -13.39
C GLU A 42 -17.34 4.39 -12.59
N ASP A 43 -18.44 4.29 -11.86
CA ASP A 43 -18.97 5.36 -10.99
C ASP A 43 -18.06 5.69 -9.80
N LYS A 44 -17.10 4.82 -9.47
CA LYS A 44 -16.12 4.99 -8.40
C LYS A 44 -14.72 5.38 -8.88
N LYS A 45 -14.53 5.61 -10.18
CA LYS A 45 -13.23 6.02 -10.76
C LYS A 45 -13.00 7.54 -10.75
N ASN A 46 -13.92 8.33 -10.24
CA ASN A 46 -13.77 9.78 -10.15
C ASN A 46 -13.09 10.18 -8.85
N PHE A 47 -11.82 10.55 -8.94
CA PHE A 47 -10.98 11.03 -7.85
C PHE A 47 -10.49 12.44 -8.14
N ASP A 48 -10.44 13.29 -7.11
CA ASP A 48 -9.95 14.68 -7.19
C ASP A 48 -8.42 14.73 -7.25
N ALA A 49 -7.75 13.74 -6.66
CA ALA A 49 -6.31 13.55 -6.73
C ALA A 49 -5.94 12.07 -6.69
N ILE A 50 -4.83 11.73 -7.35
CA ILE A 50 -4.30 10.37 -7.36
C ILE A 50 -2.84 10.42 -6.95
N TYR A 51 -2.47 9.60 -5.98
CA TYR A 51 -1.10 9.38 -5.53
C TYR A 51 -0.68 7.95 -5.80
N ARG A 52 0.60 7.73 -6.01
CA ARG A 52 1.15 6.38 -6.13
C ARG A 52 2.58 6.26 -5.61
N SER A 53 2.95 5.05 -5.26
CA SER A 53 4.34 4.66 -5.05
C SER A 53 5.16 4.84 -6.35
N PRO A 54 6.48 5.08 -6.26
CA PRO A 54 7.35 5.16 -7.44
C PRO A 54 7.52 3.82 -8.18
N LEU A 55 7.23 2.66 -7.52
CA LEU A 55 7.49 1.34 -8.11
C LEU A 55 6.58 1.05 -9.31
N LYS A 56 7.13 0.37 -10.33
CA LYS A 56 6.49 0.12 -11.63
C LYS A 56 5.12 -0.54 -11.48
N ARG A 57 4.99 -1.54 -10.60
CA ARG A 57 3.74 -2.28 -10.39
C ARG A 57 2.58 -1.38 -9.96
N THR A 58 2.84 -0.26 -9.24
CA THR A 58 1.77 0.70 -8.90
C THR A 58 1.39 1.57 -10.09
N ALA A 59 2.36 1.97 -10.93
CA ALA A 59 2.10 2.70 -12.17
C ALA A 59 1.28 1.86 -13.15
N GLN A 60 1.69 0.60 -13.37
CA GLN A 60 0.99 -0.34 -14.25
C GLN A 60 -0.42 -0.67 -13.74
N THR A 61 -0.57 -0.79 -12.41
CA THR A 61 -1.90 -0.97 -11.80
C THR A 61 -2.79 0.24 -12.05
N LEU A 62 -2.28 1.46 -11.84
CA LEU A 62 -3.04 2.69 -12.09
C LEU A 62 -3.47 2.80 -13.55
N GLU A 63 -2.56 2.55 -14.49
CA GLU A 63 -2.88 2.58 -15.92
C GLU A 63 -3.98 1.58 -16.30
N ALA A 64 -3.99 0.39 -15.67
CA ALA A 64 -5.05 -0.58 -15.88
C ALA A 64 -6.37 -0.19 -15.22
N LEU A 65 -6.33 0.42 -14.02
CA LEU A 65 -7.52 0.88 -13.28
C LEU A 65 -8.22 2.06 -13.96
N ILE A 66 -7.43 3.07 -14.32
CA ILE A 66 -7.90 4.37 -14.87
C ILE A 66 -6.93 4.79 -15.97
N PRO A 67 -7.12 4.30 -17.20
CA PRO A 67 -6.22 4.58 -18.32
C PRO A 67 -6.00 6.09 -18.54
N GLY A 68 -4.76 6.49 -18.70
CA GLY A 68 -4.37 7.88 -18.93
C GLY A 68 -4.44 8.79 -17.69
N ALA A 69 -4.73 8.26 -16.51
CA ALA A 69 -4.76 9.06 -15.28
C ALA A 69 -3.38 9.57 -14.89
N THR A 70 -3.31 10.84 -14.52
CA THR A 70 -2.09 11.46 -13.97
C THR A 70 -2.05 11.26 -12.46
N ALA A 71 -0.90 10.83 -11.93
CA ALA A 71 -0.71 10.65 -10.49
C ALA A 71 0.53 11.39 -9.98
N ILE A 72 0.43 11.87 -8.75
CA ILE A 72 1.57 12.39 -7.98
C ILE A 72 2.35 11.19 -7.42
N VAL A 73 3.64 11.12 -7.72
CA VAL A 73 4.53 10.08 -7.19
C VAL A 73 5.05 10.52 -5.84
N ASP A 74 4.85 9.70 -4.81
CA ASP A 74 5.34 9.97 -3.45
C ASP A 74 6.16 8.79 -2.92
N ASN A 75 7.42 9.05 -2.58
CA ASN A 75 8.35 8.04 -2.08
C ASN A 75 7.93 7.46 -0.72
N ARG A 76 7.15 8.19 0.07
CA ARG A 76 6.61 7.71 1.35
C ARG A 76 5.64 6.53 1.18
N LEU A 77 5.14 6.31 -0.04
CA LEU A 77 4.23 5.21 -0.39
C LEU A 77 4.94 3.96 -0.89
N THR A 78 6.27 3.95 -0.97
CA THR A 78 7.06 2.78 -1.39
C THR A 78 6.82 1.61 -0.45
N GLU A 79 6.83 0.37 -0.96
CA GLU A 79 6.74 -0.82 -0.11
C GLU A 79 7.90 -0.87 0.90
N MET A 80 7.67 -1.49 2.02
CA MET A 80 8.71 -1.74 3.01
C MET A 80 9.90 -2.44 2.35
N ASN A 81 11.11 -1.95 2.63
CA ASN A 81 12.32 -2.65 2.23
C ASN A 81 12.52 -3.86 3.14
N PHE A 82 12.48 -5.06 2.58
CA PHE A 82 12.67 -6.31 3.32
C PHE A 82 14.12 -6.80 3.34
N GLY A 83 15.08 -6.00 2.87
CA GLY A 83 16.49 -6.31 2.92
C GLY A 83 16.82 -7.67 2.33
N GLU A 84 17.56 -8.51 3.08
CA GLU A 84 18.00 -9.82 2.63
C GLU A 84 16.89 -10.84 2.31
N TRP A 85 15.63 -10.52 2.63
CA TRP A 85 14.50 -11.35 2.26
C TRP A 85 13.98 -11.07 0.85
N GLU A 86 14.31 -9.91 0.25
CA GLU A 86 13.82 -9.58 -1.09
C GLU A 86 14.25 -10.63 -2.13
N GLY A 87 13.32 -11.05 -2.98
CA GLY A 87 13.50 -12.11 -3.96
C GLY A 87 13.42 -13.55 -3.41
N ARG A 88 13.46 -13.76 -2.08
CA ARG A 88 13.32 -15.11 -1.50
C ARG A 88 11.89 -15.61 -1.60
N ILE A 89 11.74 -16.91 -1.76
CA ILE A 89 10.44 -17.58 -1.65
C ILE A 89 9.96 -17.46 -0.19
N VAL A 90 8.73 -16.99 0.03
CA VAL A 90 8.19 -16.71 1.36
C VAL A 90 8.29 -17.94 2.28
N ASP A 91 7.98 -19.13 1.75
CA ASP A 91 7.99 -20.38 2.52
C ASP A 91 9.40 -20.85 2.94
N THR A 92 10.46 -20.21 2.42
CA THR A 92 11.86 -20.47 2.82
C THR A 92 12.37 -19.56 3.93
N ILE A 93 11.56 -18.58 4.38
CA ILE A 93 11.90 -17.71 5.50
C ILE A 93 11.63 -18.49 6.79
N ASP A 94 12.53 -18.34 7.77
CA ASP A 94 12.34 -18.98 9.08
C ASP A 94 11.00 -18.53 9.71
N PRO A 95 10.12 -19.45 10.08
CA PRO A 95 8.81 -19.11 10.64
C PRO A 95 8.89 -18.26 11.93
N ASN A 96 9.96 -18.42 12.74
CA ASN A 96 10.15 -17.64 13.95
C ASN A 96 10.54 -16.19 13.60
N GLU A 97 11.47 -16.00 12.63
CA GLU A 97 11.81 -14.66 12.14
C GLU A 97 10.59 -13.97 11.54
N LEU A 98 9.81 -14.68 10.72
CA LEU A 98 8.59 -14.15 10.11
C LEU A 98 7.55 -13.75 11.17
N ASN A 99 7.40 -14.55 12.23
CA ASN A 99 6.51 -14.23 13.35
C ASN A 99 6.98 -13.00 14.12
N LEU A 100 8.27 -12.91 14.45
CA LEU A 100 8.85 -11.75 15.12
C LEU A 100 8.75 -10.48 14.26
N PHE A 101 8.96 -10.61 12.94
CA PHE A 101 8.77 -9.52 12.00
C PHE A 101 7.32 -9.01 11.99
N ARG A 102 6.33 -9.90 11.96
CA ARG A 102 4.90 -9.52 12.04
C ARG A 102 4.55 -8.80 13.33
N GLN A 103 5.29 -9.06 14.41
CA GLN A 103 5.14 -8.36 15.69
C GLN A 103 5.96 -7.06 15.78
N GLY A 104 6.68 -6.66 14.73
CA GLY A 104 7.58 -5.50 14.73
C GLY A 104 8.85 -5.68 15.59
N LYS A 105 9.17 -6.92 15.97
CA LYS A 105 10.30 -7.26 16.85
C LYS A 105 11.55 -7.74 16.10
N TYR A 106 11.49 -7.85 14.80
CA TYR A 106 12.60 -8.27 13.95
C TYR A 106 12.61 -7.42 12.67
N THR A 107 13.80 -7.12 12.20
CA THR A 107 14.03 -6.45 10.92
C THR A 107 15.06 -7.24 10.14
N PRO A 108 14.75 -7.73 8.91
CA PRO A 108 15.74 -8.41 8.09
C PRO A 108 16.96 -7.50 7.83
N ARG A 109 18.14 -8.10 7.74
CA ARG A 109 19.38 -7.34 7.56
C ARG A 109 19.31 -6.46 6.29
N GLY A 110 19.59 -5.17 6.45
CA GLY A 110 19.50 -4.18 5.39
C GLY A 110 18.06 -3.73 5.05
N GLY A 111 17.07 -4.21 5.81
CA GLY A 111 15.67 -3.83 5.66
C GLY A 111 15.28 -2.56 6.42
N GLU A 112 14.07 -2.11 6.18
CA GLU A 112 13.42 -0.99 6.85
C GLU A 112 12.78 -1.45 8.16
N THR A 113 12.90 -0.67 9.23
CA THR A 113 12.22 -0.95 10.49
C THR A 113 10.73 -0.61 10.42
N ALA A 114 9.91 -1.28 11.24
CA ALA A 114 8.49 -0.96 11.35
C ALA A 114 8.26 0.51 11.77
N GLN A 115 9.09 1.04 12.67
CA GLN A 115 9.01 2.42 13.13
C GLN A 115 9.32 3.44 12.01
N HIS A 116 10.29 3.15 11.13
CA HIS A 116 10.60 4.02 10.00
C HIS A 116 9.45 4.03 8.99
N LEU A 117 8.90 2.85 8.66
CA LEU A 117 7.72 2.72 7.82
C LEU A 117 6.54 3.53 8.39
N GLU A 118 6.24 3.34 9.68
CA GLU A 118 5.17 4.07 10.38
C GLU A 118 5.37 5.59 10.29
N ALA A 119 6.57 6.08 10.60
CA ALA A 119 6.87 7.50 10.58
C ALA A 119 6.62 8.16 9.22
N ARG A 120 7.10 7.53 8.11
CA ARG A 120 6.88 8.10 6.77
C ARG A 120 5.41 8.04 6.32
N LEU A 121 4.65 7.04 6.79
CA LEU A 121 3.23 6.93 6.48
C LEU A 121 2.39 7.93 7.29
N CYS A 122 2.70 8.15 8.56
CA CYS A 122 2.08 9.20 9.36
C CYS A 122 2.31 10.58 8.73
N ASP A 123 3.55 10.89 8.30
CA ASP A 123 3.89 12.12 7.61
C ASP A 123 3.10 12.30 6.30
N PHE A 124 2.97 11.24 5.49
CA PHE A 124 2.14 11.28 4.29
C PHE A 124 0.67 11.57 4.60
N ILE A 125 0.10 10.85 5.57
CA ILE A 125 -1.31 10.99 5.91
C ILE A 125 -1.60 12.37 6.50
N ASP A 126 -0.74 12.86 7.40
CA ASP A 126 -0.87 14.21 7.98
C ASP A 126 -0.80 15.29 6.88
N ASP A 127 0.05 15.13 5.86
CA ASP A 127 0.10 16.03 4.72
C ASP A 127 -1.19 16.01 3.90
N MET A 128 -1.78 14.83 3.69
CA MET A 128 -3.04 14.72 2.94
C MET A 128 -4.17 15.47 3.65
N PHE A 129 -4.34 15.25 4.96
CA PHE A 129 -5.38 15.94 5.75
C PHE A 129 -5.08 17.43 5.98
N ARG A 130 -3.83 17.87 5.82
CA ARG A 130 -3.46 19.30 5.84
C ARG A 130 -3.71 19.98 4.50
N THR A 131 -3.46 19.27 3.39
CA THR A 131 -3.57 19.80 2.03
C THR A 131 -5.01 19.87 1.55
N TYR A 132 -5.76 18.79 1.78
CA TYR A 132 -7.14 18.63 1.34
C TYR A 132 -8.09 18.88 2.51
N ARG A 133 -8.95 19.90 2.40
CA ARG A 133 -9.82 20.35 3.50
C ARG A 133 -11.31 20.34 3.15
N GLY A 134 -11.65 19.95 1.94
CA GLY A 134 -13.02 19.77 1.46
C GLY A 134 -13.43 18.27 1.45
N ASN A 135 -14.30 17.91 0.55
CA ASN A 135 -14.80 16.54 0.41
C ASN A 135 -14.08 15.76 -0.71
N GLU A 136 -12.78 16.05 -0.86
CA GLU A 136 -11.99 15.46 -1.93
C GLU A 136 -11.85 13.94 -1.75
N LYS A 137 -11.96 13.22 -2.86
CA LYS A 137 -11.71 11.79 -2.96
C LYS A 137 -10.31 11.55 -3.50
N ILE A 138 -9.46 10.95 -2.72
CA ILE A 138 -8.05 10.74 -3.07
C ILE A 138 -7.80 9.26 -3.21
N LEU A 139 -7.31 8.83 -4.38
CA LEU A 139 -6.84 7.47 -4.60
C LEU A 139 -5.34 7.38 -4.30
N VAL A 140 -4.94 6.33 -3.60
CA VAL A 140 -3.54 6.04 -3.28
C VAL A 140 -3.20 4.62 -3.72
N VAL A 141 -2.45 4.47 -4.80
CA VAL A 141 -2.02 3.15 -5.30
C VAL A 141 -0.69 2.77 -4.64
N THR A 142 -0.71 1.73 -3.83
CA THR A 142 0.42 1.36 -2.98
C THR A 142 0.54 -0.17 -2.81
N HIS A 143 1.01 -0.65 -1.65
CA HIS A 143 1.47 -2.02 -1.42
C HIS A 143 0.83 -2.65 -0.19
N GLY A 144 0.97 -3.98 -0.07
CA GLY A 144 0.38 -4.75 1.02
C GLY A 144 0.94 -4.41 2.39
N GLY A 145 2.28 -4.26 2.50
CA GLY A 145 2.93 -3.89 3.76
C GLY A 145 2.56 -2.49 4.22
N VAL A 146 2.48 -1.53 3.29
CA VAL A 146 2.04 -0.16 3.55
C VAL A 146 0.61 -0.14 4.10
N ILE A 147 -0.33 -0.82 3.43
CA ILE A 147 -1.72 -0.85 3.88
C ILE A 147 -1.86 -1.56 5.24
N ARG A 148 -1.08 -2.62 5.49
CA ARG A 148 -1.05 -3.27 6.80
C ARG A 148 -0.56 -2.32 7.89
N ALA A 149 0.51 -1.57 7.64
CA ALA A 149 1.02 -0.58 8.59
C ALA A 149 -0.02 0.53 8.87
N ILE A 150 -0.70 1.03 7.86
CA ILE A 150 -1.79 2.03 8.02
C ILE A 150 -2.90 1.47 8.90
N LYS A 151 -3.30 0.20 8.72
CA LYS A 151 -4.29 -0.43 9.59
C LYS A 151 -3.85 -0.44 11.05
N GLN A 152 -2.58 -0.78 11.31
CA GLN A 152 -2.03 -0.80 12.67
C GLN A 152 -2.03 0.61 13.28
N ILE A 153 -1.58 1.62 12.50
CA ILE A 153 -1.58 3.04 12.91
C ILE A 153 -2.98 3.47 13.34
N PHE A 154 -4.00 3.13 12.57
CA PHE A 154 -5.39 3.53 12.82
C PHE A 154 -6.15 2.57 13.76
N GLY A 155 -5.55 1.44 14.16
CA GLY A 155 -6.16 0.43 15.02
C GLY A 155 -7.33 -0.30 14.38
N PHE A 156 -7.30 -0.49 13.06
CA PHE A 156 -8.26 -1.33 12.37
C PHE A 156 -7.98 -2.82 12.65
N PRO A 157 -9.02 -3.65 12.77
CA PRO A 157 -8.82 -5.08 13.00
C PRO A 157 -8.16 -5.76 11.79
N ASP A 158 -7.34 -6.79 12.06
CA ASP A 158 -6.65 -7.57 11.02
C ASP A 158 -7.60 -8.26 10.03
N SER A 159 -8.82 -8.55 10.47
CA SER A 159 -9.89 -9.14 9.64
C SER A 159 -10.39 -8.26 8.49
N CYS A 160 -10.00 -6.97 8.45
CA CYS A 160 -10.28 -6.10 7.29
C CYS A 160 -9.41 -6.48 6.08
N GLY A 161 -9.44 -7.75 5.67
CA GLY A 161 -8.78 -8.43 4.58
C GLY A 161 -8.10 -7.61 3.48
N ILE A 162 -6.81 -7.27 3.66
CA ILE A 162 -5.99 -6.69 2.61
C ILE A 162 -4.68 -7.48 2.49
N SER A 163 -4.80 -8.79 2.43
CA SER A 163 -3.74 -9.65 1.91
C SER A 163 -3.79 -9.71 0.38
N ASP A 164 -4.97 -9.55 -0.22
CA ASP A 164 -5.18 -9.77 -1.63
C ASP A 164 -4.77 -8.56 -2.48
N ASN A 165 -4.24 -8.81 -3.67
CA ASN A 165 -3.99 -7.78 -4.66
C ASN A 165 -5.31 -7.06 -4.99
N LEU A 166 -5.25 -5.75 -5.26
CA LEU A 166 -6.40 -4.88 -5.52
C LEU A 166 -7.35 -4.68 -4.31
N GLY A 167 -7.00 -5.21 -3.13
CA GLY A 167 -7.71 -4.90 -1.90
C GLY A 167 -7.62 -3.42 -1.54
N THR A 168 -8.70 -2.86 -0.97
CA THR A 168 -8.82 -1.44 -0.64
C THR A 168 -8.95 -1.18 0.86
N LEU A 169 -8.43 -0.03 1.30
CA LEU A 169 -8.63 0.53 2.63
C LEU A 169 -9.04 1.99 2.48
N THR A 170 -10.09 2.40 3.17
CA THR A 170 -10.52 3.80 3.17
C THR A 170 -10.29 4.40 4.55
N ILE A 171 -9.64 5.56 4.58
CA ILE A 171 -9.47 6.41 5.75
C ILE A 171 -10.34 7.63 5.57
N THR A 172 -11.23 7.85 6.52
CA THR A 172 -12.12 9.02 6.58
C THR A 172 -11.57 10.06 7.55
N ASP A 173 -12.15 11.26 7.49
CA ASP A 173 -11.89 12.31 8.48
C ASP A 173 -12.13 11.83 9.92
N ALA A 174 -13.23 11.11 10.17
CA ALA A 174 -13.53 10.57 11.49
C ALA A 174 -12.46 9.57 12.00
N ASP A 175 -11.83 8.80 11.09
CA ASP A 175 -10.74 7.91 11.44
C ASP A 175 -9.49 8.72 11.79
N TYR A 176 -9.19 9.77 11.02
CA TYR A 176 -8.05 10.65 11.24
C TYR A 176 -8.18 11.41 12.56
N GLU A 177 -9.32 11.99 12.86
CA GLU A 177 -9.58 12.67 14.15
C GLU A 177 -9.43 11.69 15.34
N ARG A 178 -9.91 10.46 15.20
CA ARG A 178 -9.73 9.43 16.23
C ARG A 178 -8.25 9.06 16.43
N TYR A 179 -7.48 9.03 15.34
CA TYR A 179 -6.04 8.79 15.39
C TYR A 179 -5.30 9.92 16.10
N LYS A 180 -5.61 11.19 15.79
CA LYS A 180 -4.95 12.38 16.41
C LYS A 180 -5.26 12.54 17.90
N ASN A 181 -6.36 11.97 18.39
CA ASN A 181 -6.81 12.07 19.78
C ASN A 181 -6.41 10.85 20.64
N ARG A 182 -5.53 9.97 20.17
CA ARG A 182 -4.92 8.86 20.92
C ARG A 182 -3.66 9.31 21.63
#